data_ea535e1389cd103cba7b6e2be3f76274
#
_entry.id   ea535e1389cd103cba7b6e2be3f76274
#
_cell.length_a   1.000
_cell.length_b   1.000
_cell.length_c   1.000
_cell.angle_alpha   90.00
_cell.angle_beta   90.00
_cell.angle_gamma   90.00
#
_symmetry.space_group_name_H-M   'P 1'
#
loop_
_entity.id
_entity.type
_entity.pdbx_description
1 polymer ?
#
loop_
_entity_poly.entity_id
_entity_poly.type
_entity_poly.pdbx_seq_one_letter_code
_entity_poly.pdbx_strand_id
1 'polypeptide(L)'
;MSIRKRADRAHAAHLQGTLDLLILRTLIFGPEHGQGIARAIQTGSQEELLVEHGSLYPALQRLEADGAVVAEWGTSDNNRRARYYRLTARGRKVLALEITRWKRLVAAIGGILEPAGPKTAGEA
;
A
#
# COMPACT_ATOMS: atom_id res chain seq x y z
N MET A 1 -14.63 17.55 -18.24
CA MET A 1 -14.14 16.80 -17.43
C MET A 1 -14.76 15.57 -17.38
N SER A 2 -14.16 14.76 -17.46
CA SER A 2 -14.75 13.58 -17.81
C SER A 2 -15.01 12.71 -16.62
N ILE A 3 -15.86 11.76 -16.81
CA ILE A 3 -16.14 10.74 -15.83
C ILE A 3 -14.87 10.00 -15.49
N ARG A 4 -14.03 9.82 -16.48
CA ARG A 4 -12.78 9.11 -16.29
C ARG A 4 -11.88 9.80 -15.27
N LYS A 5 -11.78 11.13 -15.35
CA LYS A 5 -10.94 11.85 -14.41
C LYS A 5 -11.48 11.75 -12.99
N ARG A 6 -12.80 11.76 -12.87
CA ARG A 6 -13.41 11.61 -11.57
C ARG A 6 -13.17 10.20 -11.01
N ALA A 7 -13.27 9.20 -11.86
CA ALA A 7 -13.02 7.82 -11.45
C ALA A 7 -11.58 7.64 -11.01
N ASP A 8 -10.64 8.29 -11.73
CA ASP A 8 -9.24 8.20 -11.37
C ASP A 8 -8.98 8.81 -9.99
N ARG A 9 -9.64 9.93 -9.69
CA ARG A 9 -9.48 10.54 -8.36
C ARG A 9 -10.09 9.68 -7.27
N ALA A 10 -11.23 9.08 -7.54
CA ALA A 10 -11.87 8.21 -6.57
C ALA A 10 -11.00 6.98 -6.31
N HIS A 11 -10.41 6.44 -7.36
CA HIS A 11 -9.53 5.29 -7.22
C HIS A 11 -8.33 5.64 -6.36
N ALA A 12 -7.71 6.80 -6.62
CA ALA A 12 -6.56 7.23 -5.84
C ALA A 12 -6.93 7.44 -4.38
N ALA A 13 -8.11 8.01 -4.11
CA ALA A 13 -8.54 8.23 -2.74
C ALA A 13 -8.77 6.92 -2.01
N HIS A 14 -9.33 5.93 -2.68
CA HIS A 14 -9.53 4.62 -2.07
C HIS A 14 -8.20 3.94 -1.76
N LEU A 15 -7.25 4.04 -2.69
CA LEU A 15 -5.94 3.45 -2.47
C LEU A 15 -5.17 4.17 -1.38
N GLN A 16 -5.44 5.43 -1.17
CA GLN A 16 -4.66 6.18 -0.20
C GLN A 16 -4.70 5.57 1.18
N GLY A 17 -5.83 5.00 1.57
CA GLY A 17 -5.95 4.36 2.88
C GLY A 17 -5.14 3.09 2.99
N THR A 18 -4.82 2.44 1.87
CA THR A 18 -4.07 1.20 1.88
C THR A 18 -2.66 1.34 1.34
N LEU A 19 -2.35 2.46 0.68
CA LEU A 19 -1.05 2.64 0.06
C LEU A 19 0.07 2.59 1.10
N ASP A 20 -0.12 3.23 2.24
CA ASP A 20 0.88 3.22 3.30
C ASP A 20 1.19 1.79 3.72
N LEU A 21 0.15 0.96 3.86
CA LEU A 21 0.32 -0.44 4.20
C LEU A 21 1.17 -1.17 3.15
N LEU A 22 0.90 -0.92 1.88
CA LEU A 22 1.61 -1.59 0.80
C LEU A 22 3.07 -1.16 0.74
N ILE A 23 3.33 0.12 0.98
CA ILE A 23 4.69 0.63 1.02
C ILE A 23 5.46 -0.05 2.15
N LEU A 24 4.89 -0.06 3.34
CA LEU A 24 5.57 -0.64 4.50
C LEU A 24 5.83 -2.13 4.27
N ARG A 25 4.88 -2.83 3.71
CA ARG A 25 5.04 -4.26 3.47
C ARG A 25 6.17 -4.55 2.48
N THR A 26 6.28 -3.71 1.44
CA THR A 26 7.34 -3.84 0.47
C THR A 26 8.71 -3.69 1.14
N LEU A 27 8.82 -2.76 2.07
CA LEU A 27 10.10 -2.47 2.70
C LEU A 27 10.55 -3.51 3.71
N ILE A 28 9.73 -4.52 4.00
CA ILE A 28 10.16 -5.61 4.85
C ILE A 28 11.34 -6.35 4.23
N PHE A 29 11.41 -6.38 2.91
CA PHE A 29 12.46 -7.10 2.22
C PHE A 29 13.78 -6.32 2.14
N GLY A 30 13.80 -5.10 2.61
CA GLY A 30 15.01 -4.29 2.62
C GLY A 30 14.73 -2.90 2.08
N PRO A 31 15.74 -2.03 2.12
CA PRO A 31 15.58 -0.67 1.62
C PRO A 31 15.25 -0.64 0.13
N GLU A 32 14.45 0.33 -0.27
CA GLU A 32 14.07 0.48 -1.65
C GLU A 32 13.76 1.92 -1.97
N HIS A 33 14.05 2.36 -3.19
CA HIS A 33 13.70 3.72 -3.60
C HIS A 33 12.27 3.73 -4.15
N GLY A 34 11.74 4.94 -4.33
CA GLY A 34 10.32 5.10 -4.67
C GLY A 34 9.87 4.34 -5.89
N GLN A 35 10.64 4.40 -6.99
CA GLN A 35 10.27 3.68 -8.18
C GLN A 35 10.27 2.18 -7.96
N GLY A 36 11.23 1.68 -7.20
CA GLY A 36 11.29 0.26 -6.88
C GLY A 36 10.12 -0.18 -6.03
N ILE A 37 9.70 0.69 -5.10
CA ILE A 37 8.52 0.40 -4.27
C ILE A 37 7.28 0.30 -5.16
N ALA A 38 7.10 1.27 -6.04
CA ALA A 38 5.94 1.27 -6.93
C ALA A 38 5.92 0.03 -7.81
N ARG A 39 7.08 -0.35 -8.34
CA ARG A 39 7.18 -1.53 -9.19
C ARG A 39 6.88 -2.81 -8.42
N ALA A 40 7.36 -2.89 -7.16
CA ALA A 40 7.11 -4.06 -6.35
C ALA A 40 5.63 -4.23 -6.06
N ILE A 41 4.93 -3.12 -5.81
CA ILE A 41 3.50 -3.17 -5.56
C ILE A 41 2.77 -3.61 -6.82
N GLN A 42 3.14 -3.05 -7.97
CA GLN A 42 2.51 -3.41 -9.22
C GLN A 42 2.72 -4.89 -9.53
N THR A 43 3.95 -5.35 -9.45
CA THR A 43 4.27 -6.75 -9.73
C THR A 43 3.61 -7.68 -8.71
N GLY A 44 3.68 -7.33 -7.43
CA GLY A 44 3.13 -8.18 -6.39
C GLY A 44 1.61 -8.29 -6.43
N SER A 45 0.94 -7.31 -7.03
CA SER A 45 -0.50 -7.35 -7.19
C SER A 45 -0.90 -7.90 -8.56
N GLN A 46 0.04 -8.49 -9.28
CA GLN A 46 -0.20 -9.04 -10.62
C GLN A 46 -0.79 -7.98 -11.54
N GLU A 47 -0.19 -6.80 -11.50
CA GLU A 47 -0.52 -5.66 -12.34
C GLU A 47 -1.88 -5.02 -12.04
N GLU A 48 -2.54 -5.45 -10.95
CA GLU A 48 -3.83 -4.87 -10.62
C GLU A 48 -3.71 -3.48 -10.00
N LEU A 49 -2.60 -3.21 -9.33
CA LEU A 49 -2.43 -1.93 -8.65
C LEU A 49 -1.31 -1.14 -9.30
N LEU A 50 -1.67 0.03 -9.82
CA LEU A 50 -0.70 0.96 -10.35
C LEU A 50 -0.55 2.09 -9.35
N VAL A 51 0.69 2.33 -8.93
CA VAL A 51 0.95 3.38 -7.95
C VAL A 51 1.57 4.56 -8.68
N GLU A 52 0.85 5.66 -8.70
CA GLU A 52 1.31 6.85 -9.38
C GLU A 52 2.17 7.71 -8.46
N HIS A 53 3.11 8.42 -9.05
CA HIS A 53 4.03 9.25 -8.29
C HIS A 53 3.29 10.31 -7.47
N GLY A 54 2.17 10.80 -7.98
CA GLY A 54 1.38 11.79 -7.26
C GLY A 54 0.83 11.30 -5.94
N SER A 55 0.68 9.99 -5.79
CA SER A 55 0.22 9.40 -4.53
C SER A 55 1.39 8.84 -3.73
N LEU A 56 2.38 8.31 -4.41
CA LEU A 56 3.48 7.63 -3.77
C LEU A 56 4.34 8.54 -2.91
N TYR A 57 4.80 9.65 -3.49
CA TYR A 57 5.74 10.47 -2.76
C TYR A 57 5.14 11.21 -1.57
N PRO A 58 3.90 11.70 -1.64
CA PRO A 58 3.26 12.21 -0.43
C PRO A 58 3.10 11.14 0.65
N ALA A 59 2.81 9.89 0.25
CA ALA A 59 2.71 8.81 1.23
C ALA A 59 4.04 8.55 1.90
N LEU A 60 5.12 8.53 1.13
CA LEU A 60 6.46 8.35 1.69
C LEU A 60 6.81 9.47 2.64
N GLN A 61 6.44 10.70 2.31
CA GLN A 61 6.69 11.83 3.19
C GLN A 61 5.93 11.71 4.51
N ARG A 62 4.69 11.26 4.44
CA ARG A 62 3.90 11.05 5.67
C ARG A 62 4.52 9.97 6.54
N LEU A 63 4.94 8.87 5.92
CA LEU A 63 5.54 7.77 6.67
C LEU A 63 6.87 8.17 7.28
N GLU A 64 7.63 8.99 6.57
CA GLU A 64 8.90 9.48 7.10
C GLU A 64 8.64 10.44 8.27
N ALA A 65 7.69 11.34 8.11
CA ALA A 65 7.35 12.28 9.17
C ALA A 65 6.84 11.57 10.41
N ASP A 66 6.16 10.45 10.22
CA ASP A 66 5.64 9.65 11.32
C ASP A 66 6.70 8.77 11.96
N GLY A 67 7.87 8.71 11.37
CA GLY A 67 8.95 7.88 11.90
C GLY A 67 8.83 6.41 11.54
N ALA A 68 7.93 6.06 10.62
CA ALA A 68 7.77 4.68 10.22
C ALA A 68 8.84 4.23 9.24
N VAL A 69 9.39 5.18 8.49
CA VAL A 69 10.52 4.92 7.59
C VAL A 69 11.56 6.00 7.76
N VAL A 70 12.80 5.67 7.39
CA VAL A 70 13.87 6.65 7.30
C VAL A 70 14.41 6.59 5.88
N ALA A 71 14.92 7.70 5.41
CA ALA A 71 15.40 7.81 4.05
C ALA A 71 16.88 8.12 4.01
N GLU A 72 17.57 7.54 3.05
CA GLU A 72 18.99 7.77 2.82
C GLU A 72 19.24 7.85 1.34
N TRP A 73 20.23 8.66 0.95
CA TRP A 73 20.62 8.72 -0.44
C TRP A 73 21.48 7.52 -0.80
N GLY A 74 21.28 7.00 -2.00
CA GLY A 74 22.06 5.90 -2.50
C GLY A 74 22.09 5.93 -4.01
N THR A 75 22.63 4.88 -4.62
CA THR A 75 22.73 4.78 -6.06
C THR A 75 21.82 3.64 -6.53
N SER A 76 20.94 3.95 -7.47
CA SER A 76 20.03 2.94 -7.99
C SER A 76 20.70 2.09 -9.05
N ASP A 77 19.97 1.08 -9.54
CA ASP A 77 20.50 0.14 -10.55
C ASP A 77 20.97 0.81 -11.82
N ASN A 78 20.31 1.91 -12.23
CA ASN A 78 20.80 2.61 -13.42
C ASN A 78 21.77 3.71 -13.07
N ASN A 79 22.49 3.54 -11.98
CA ASN A 79 23.58 4.42 -11.60
C ASN A 79 23.13 5.86 -11.37
N ARG A 80 21.90 6.03 -10.89
CA ARG A 80 21.37 7.33 -10.57
C ARG A 80 21.23 7.49 -9.08
N ARG A 81 21.40 8.71 -8.62
CA ARG A 81 21.18 9.02 -7.23
C ARG A 81 19.71 8.88 -6.90
N ALA A 82 19.40 8.17 -5.82
CA ALA A 82 18.02 7.93 -5.42
C ALA A 82 17.91 7.93 -3.92
N ARG A 83 16.73 8.27 -3.43
CA ARG A 83 16.44 8.24 -2.02
C ARG A 83 15.89 6.86 -1.69
N TYR A 84 16.57 6.16 -0.79
CA TYR A 84 16.14 4.85 -0.36
C TYR A 84 15.42 4.94 0.97
N TYR A 85 14.35 4.19 1.12
CA TYR A 85 13.55 4.17 2.33
C TYR A 85 13.69 2.83 3.02
N ARG A 86 13.72 2.86 4.33
CA ARG A 86 13.91 1.65 5.11
C ARG A 86 12.95 1.68 6.29
N LEU A 87 12.39 0.51 6.65
CA LEU A 87 11.52 0.41 7.81
C LEU A 87 12.28 0.69 9.09
N THR A 88 11.63 1.39 10.01
CA THR A 88 12.12 1.55 11.37
C THR A 88 11.42 0.53 12.26
N ALA A 89 11.82 0.44 13.53
CA ALA A 89 11.12 -0.40 14.49
C ALA A 89 9.66 0.05 14.61
N ARG A 90 9.43 1.36 14.61
CA ARG A 90 8.07 1.88 14.63
C ARG A 90 7.32 1.46 13.38
N GLY A 91 7.97 1.50 12.23
CA GLY A 91 7.34 1.10 10.98
C GLY A 91 6.88 -0.35 11.00
N ARG A 92 7.68 -1.22 11.63
CA ARG A 92 7.29 -2.63 11.74
C ARG A 92 6.05 -2.79 12.60
N LYS A 93 5.95 -2.02 13.69
CA LYS A 93 4.77 -2.08 14.55
C LYS A 93 3.53 -1.55 13.83
N VAL A 94 3.70 -0.44 13.13
CA VAL A 94 2.60 0.14 12.36
C VAL A 94 2.12 -0.85 11.32
N LEU A 95 3.06 -1.50 10.62
CA LEU A 95 2.72 -2.47 9.60
C LEU A 95 1.88 -3.62 10.19
N ALA A 96 2.30 -4.15 11.32
CA ALA A 96 1.57 -5.26 11.94
C ALA A 96 0.14 -4.87 12.26
N LEU A 97 -0.06 -3.67 12.81
CA LEU A 97 -1.39 -3.18 13.14
C LEU A 97 -2.23 -2.97 11.88
N GLU A 98 -1.61 -2.42 10.84
CA GLU A 98 -2.35 -2.14 9.61
C GLU A 98 -2.74 -3.43 8.89
N ILE A 99 -1.88 -4.44 8.93
CA ILE A 99 -2.24 -5.73 8.34
C ILE A 99 -3.46 -6.32 9.05
N THR A 100 -3.47 -6.27 10.38
CA THR A 100 -4.60 -6.79 11.13
C THR A 100 -5.88 -6.02 10.79
N ARG A 101 -5.77 -4.70 10.73
CA ARG A 101 -6.91 -3.86 10.42
C ARG A 101 -7.44 -4.15 9.03
N TRP A 102 -6.54 -4.32 8.09
CA TRP A 102 -6.92 -4.63 6.72
C TRP A 102 -7.65 -5.97 6.63
N LYS A 103 -7.12 -6.99 7.28
CA LYS A 103 -7.75 -8.30 7.25
C LYS A 103 -9.16 -8.28 7.82
N ARG A 104 -9.36 -7.51 8.88
CA ARG A 104 -10.70 -7.36 9.44
C ARG A 104 -11.64 -6.67 8.47
N LEU A 105 -11.14 -5.64 7.80
CA LEU A 105 -11.97 -4.92 6.84
C LEU A 105 -12.35 -5.81 5.67
N VAL A 106 -11.41 -6.57 5.15
CA VAL A 106 -11.68 -7.47 4.05
C VAL A 106 -12.72 -8.51 4.45
N ALA A 107 -12.59 -9.06 5.65
CA ALA A 107 -13.56 -10.05 6.14
C ALA A 107 -14.95 -9.43 6.28
N ALA A 108 -15.01 -8.22 6.81
CA ALA A 108 -16.29 -7.54 6.99
C ALA A 108 -16.97 -7.25 5.66
N ILE A 109 -16.20 -6.73 4.72
CA ILE A 109 -16.73 -6.43 3.39
C ILE A 109 -17.15 -7.71 2.69
N GLY A 110 -16.33 -8.76 2.80
CA GLY A 110 -16.65 -10.04 2.19
C GLY A 110 -17.95 -10.63 2.71
N GLY A 111 -18.22 -10.42 3.99
CA GLY A 111 -19.47 -10.91 4.56
C GLY A 111 -20.69 -10.23 3.98
N ILE A 112 -20.53 -8.98 3.54
CA ILE A 112 -21.64 -8.27 2.91
C ILE A 112 -21.77 -8.64 1.44
N LEU A 113 -20.64 -8.72 0.75
CA LEU A 113 -20.65 -9.01 -0.68
C LEU A 113 -21.03 -10.44 -0.99
N GLU A 114 -20.62 -11.39 -0.14
CA GLU A 114 -20.94 -12.79 -0.32
C GLU A 114 -21.39 -13.36 1.01
N PRO A 115 -22.57 -13.00 1.42
CA PRO A 115 -23.04 -13.47 2.71
C PRO A 115 -23.14 -14.99 2.73
N ALA A 116 -22.90 -15.52 3.89
CA ALA A 116 -23.04 -16.93 4.11
C ALA A 116 -24.45 -17.27 3.70
N GLY A 117 -24.61 -18.19 2.88
CA GLY A 117 -25.87 -18.48 2.37
C GLY A 117 -26.76 -19.02 3.41
N PRO A 118 -27.96 -19.13 3.02
CA PRO A 118 -28.88 -19.75 3.90
C PRO A 118 -28.36 -21.04 4.17
N LYS A 119 -27.37 -21.29 3.62
CA LYS A 119 -26.81 -22.36 3.86
C LYS A 119 -26.90 -22.51 5.12
N THR A 120 -27.06 -21.68 5.46
CA THR A 120 -27.22 -21.79 6.48
C THR A 120 -28.31 -22.22 6.72
N ALA A 121 -28.73 -22.00 6.07
CA ALA A 121 -29.43 -22.36 6.23
C ALA A 121 -29.53 -23.46 6.12
N GLY A 122 -29.28 -23.46 5.80
CA GLY A 122 -29.32 -24.28 5.68
C GLY A 122 -28.98 -24.99 6.39
N GLU A 123 -28.49 -24.77 6.52
CA GLU A 123 -28.07 -25.32 7.13
C GLU A 123 -28.62 -25.41 8.02
N ALA A 124 -29.14 -25.07 7.92
CA ALA A 124 -29.74 -25.22 8.55
C ALA A 124 -30.36 -25.70 8.73
#